data_011e436e6f6bebfff027ea3f976ba8e1
#
_entry.id   011e436e6f6bebfff027ea3f976ba8e1
#
_cell.length_a   1.000
_cell.length_b   1.000
_cell.length_c   1.000
_cell.angle_alpha   90.00
_cell.angle_beta   90.00
_cell.angle_gamma   90.00
#
_symmetry.space_group_name_H-M   'P 1'
#
loop_
_entity.id
_entity.type
_entity.pdbx_description
1 polymer ?
#
loop_
_entity_poly.entity_id
_entity_poly.type
_entity_poly.pdbx_seq_one_letter_code
_entity_poly.pdbx_strand_id
1 'polypeptide(L)' 'MRVGGDVFDDTIIKFIRRVHGIIIGEATAEQIKEEVGSAFESKIIRKNEFRGRAVSTGLPVAFEVTNSEILEAL' A
#
# COMPACT_ATOMS: atom_id res chain seq x y z
N MET A 1 3.56 5.08 21.90
CA MET A 1 3.20 3.98 21.00
C MET A 1 2.02 4.36 20.13
N ARG A 2 2.13 4.09 18.87
CA ARG A 2 1.05 4.40 17.95
C ARG A 2 0.32 3.12 17.57
N VAL A 3 -0.87 3.02 18.04
CA VAL A 3 -1.64 1.81 17.80
C VAL A 3 -2.25 1.81 16.40
N GLY A 4 -2.87 2.92 16.03
CA GLY A 4 -3.57 2.98 14.74
C GLY A 4 -2.66 2.95 13.53
N GLY A 5 -1.54 3.68 13.59
CA GLY A 5 -0.63 3.76 12.45
C GLY A 5 0.01 2.42 12.11
N ASP A 6 0.42 1.70 13.12
CA ASP A 6 1.06 0.41 12.92
C ASP A 6 0.09 -0.60 12.33
N VAL A 7 -1.16 -0.56 12.76
CA VAL A 7 -2.18 -1.47 12.25
C VAL A 7 -2.42 -1.22 10.77
N PHE A 8 -2.53 0.04 10.38
CA PHE A 8 -2.74 0.38 8.98
C PHE A 8 -1.57 -0.05 8.10
N ASP A 9 -0.35 0.23 8.56
CA ASP A 9 0.84 -0.13 7.80
C ASP A 9 0.90 -1.64 7.59
N ASP A 10 0.65 -2.40 8.64
CA ASP A 10 0.68 -3.84 8.57
C ASP A 10 -0.38 -4.38 7.63
N THR A 11 -1.58 -3.81 7.69
CA THR A 11 -2.67 -4.22 6.80
C THR A 11 -2.32 -3.97 5.35
N ILE A 12 -1.74 -2.83 5.05
CA ILE A 12 -1.35 -2.48 3.68
C ILE A 12 -0.27 -3.43 3.19
N ILE A 13 0.73 -3.70 4.01
CA ILE A 13 1.81 -4.60 3.63
C ILE A 13 1.27 -5.99 3.32
N LYS A 14 0.39 -6.49 4.17
CA LYS A 14 -0.20 -7.81 3.95
C LYS A 14 -1.08 -7.84 2.72
N PHE A 15 -1.82 -6.78 2.49
CA PHE A 15 -2.70 -6.70 1.33
C PHE A 15 -1.90 -6.74 0.04
N ILE A 16 -0.87 -5.92 -0.06
CA ILE A 16 -0.03 -5.87 -1.26
C ILE A 16 0.64 -7.22 -1.49
N ARG A 17 1.11 -7.84 -0.43
CA ARG A 17 1.76 -9.14 -0.55
C ARG A 17 0.79 -10.19 -1.08
N ARG A 18 -0.43 -10.19 -0.57
CA ARG A 18 -1.40 -11.20 -0.96
C ARG A 18 -1.98 -10.98 -2.34
N VAL A 19 -2.31 -9.75 -2.67
CA VAL A 19 -2.98 -9.44 -3.92
C VAL A 19 -1.99 -9.27 -5.06
N HIS A 20 -0.91 -8.57 -4.81
CA HIS A 20 0.06 -8.25 -5.86
C HIS A 20 1.28 -9.16 -5.84
N GLY A 21 1.48 -9.91 -4.76
CA GLY A 21 2.66 -10.76 -4.64
C GLY A 21 3.94 -9.96 -4.51
N ILE A 22 3.87 -8.82 -3.85
CA ILE A 22 5.00 -7.92 -3.70
C ILE A 22 5.19 -7.59 -2.23
N ILE A 23 6.45 -7.58 -1.80
CA ILE A 23 6.81 -7.20 -0.44
C ILE A 23 7.23 -5.73 -0.47
N ILE A 24 6.65 -4.93 0.40
CA ILE A 24 6.99 -3.52 0.53
C ILE A 24 7.47 -3.25 1.94
N GLY A 25 8.29 -2.21 2.07
CA GLY A 25 8.77 -1.78 3.37
C GLY A 25 7.82 -0.81 4.04
N GLU A 26 8.15 -0.45 5.28
CA GLU A 26 7.33 0.48 6.04
C GLU A 26 7.24 1.85 5.36
N ALA A 27 8.35 2.29 4.75
CA ALA A 27 8.35 3.59 4.08
C ALA A 27 7.36 3.62 2.92
N THR A 28 7.33 2.55 2.14
CA THR A 28 6.40 2.47 1.02
C THR A 28 4.96 2.37 1.52
N ALA A 29 4.74 1.58 2.57
CA ALA A 29 3.40 1.46 3.15
C ALA A 29 2.91 2.81 3.66
N GLU A 30 3.79 3.59 4.25
CA GLU A 30 3.44 4.91 4.73
C GLU A 30 3.07 5.85 3.59
N GLN A 31 3.79 5.77 2.48
CA GLN A 31 3.46 6.55 1.31
C GLN A 31 2.08 6.17 0.77
N ILE A 32 1.79 4.88 0.73
CA ILE A 32 0.48 4.41 0.28
C ILE A 32 -0.61 4.94 1.20
N LYS A 33 -0.36 4.88 2.50
CA LYS A 33 -1.32 5.35 3.49
C LYS A 33 -1.61 6.84 3.31
N GLU A 34 -0.59 7.63 3.08
CA GLU A 34 -0.76 9.06 2.86
C GLU A 34 -1.56 9.37 1.60
N GLU A 35 -1.28 8.63 0.53
CA GLU A 35 -2.00 8.82 -0.72
C GLU A 35 -3.47 8.44 -0.58
N VAL A 36 -3.74 7.35 0.12
CA VAL A 36 -5.11 6.91 0.36
C VAL A 36 -5.85 7.94 1.21
N GLY A 37 -5.20 8.41 2.27
CA GLY A 37 -5.81 9.41 3.15
C GLY A 37 -6.14 10.70 2.43
N SER A 38 -5.21 11.17 1.61
CA SER A 38 -5.42 12.39 0.83
C SER A 38 -6.56 12.23 -0.17
N ALA A 39 -6.59 11.11 -0.86
CA ALA A 39 -7.63 10.84 -1.84
C ALA A 39 -9.00 10.64 -1.17
N PHE A 40 -9.00 10.09 0.04
CA PHE A 40 -10.23 9.89 0.78
C PHE A 40 -10.94 11.21 1.07
N GLU A 41 -10.16 12.21 1.45
CA GLU A 41 -10.72 13.53 1.73
C GLU A 41 -11.31 14.19 0.49
N SER A 42 -10.65 14.04 -0.65
CA SER A 42 -11.11 14.62 -1.89
C SER A 42 -12.08 13.72 -2.65
N LYS A 43 -12.23 12.49 -2.20
CA LYS A 43 -13.14 11.50 -2.82
C LYS A 43 -12.82 11.24 -4.29
N ILE A 44 -11.54 11.30 -4.62
CA ILE A 44 -11.07 11.05 -5.98
C ILE A 44 -10.33 9.74 -6.00
N ILE A 45 -10.63 8.91 -7.00
CA ILE A 45 -9.91 7.65 -7.18
C ILE A 45 -8.65 7.96 -7.96
N ARG A 46 -7.50 7.63 -7.38
CA ARG A 46 -6.20 7.90 -7.97
C ARG A 46 -5.38 6.63 -8.04
N LYS A 47 -4.64 6.50 -9.12
CA LYS A 47 -3.73 5.39 -9.31
C LYS A 47 -2.31 5.91 -9.10
N ASN A 48 -1.57 5.23 -8.26
CA ASN A 48 -0.19 5.61 -7.95
C ASN A 48 0.73 4.42 -8.15
N GLU A 49 1.94 4.71 -8.58
CA GLU A 49 2.95 3.69 -8.78
C GLU A 49 3.90 3.67 -7.59
N PHE A 50 4.18 2.48 -7.11
CA PHE A 50 5.10 2.28 -6.01
C PHE A 50 6.05 1.16 -6.39
N ARG A 51 7.07 0.96 -5.58
CA ARG A 51 8.06 -0.06 -5.82
C ARG A 51 8.17 -0.99 -4.64
N GLY A 52 8.38 -2.25 -4.93
CA GLY A 52 8.56 -3.25 -3.91
C GLY A 52 9.43 -4.37 -4.46
N ARG A 53 9.30 -5.53 -3.87
CA ARG A 53 10.09 -6.69 -4.27
C ARG A 53 9.17 -7.87 -4.48
N ALA A 54 9.30 -8.51 -5.63
CA ALA A 54 8.46 -9.66 -5.95
C ALA A 54 8.76 -10.81 -4.99
N VAL A 55 7.72 -11.41 -4.45
CA VAL A 55 7.87 -12.51 -3.50
C VAL A 55 8.52 -13.71 -4.17
N SER A 56 8.11 -14.00 -5.40
CA SER A 56 8.57 -15.19 -6.09
C SER A 56 10.00 -15.10 -6.58
N THR A 57 10.44 -13.92 -7.00
CA THR A 57 11.78 -13.77 -7.58
C THR A 57 12.76 -13.04 -6.67
N GLY A 58 12.25 -12.25 -5.73
CA GLY A 58 13.06 -11.41 -4.90
C GLY A 58 13.65 -10.20 -5.60
N LEU A 59 13.22 -9.94 -6.82
CA LEU A 59 13.74 -8.83 -7.60
C LEU A 59 12.87 -7.59 -7.42
N PRO A 60 13.46 -6.39 -7.51
CA PRO A 60 12.67 -5.17 -7.39
C PRO A 60 11.71 -5.03 -8.56
N VAL A 61 10.48 -4.65 -8.27
CA VAL A 61 9.45 -4.47 -9.30
C VAL A 61 8.63 -3.23 -8.95
N ALA A 62 8.02 -2.65 -9.98
CA ALA A 62 7.09 -1.56 -9.79
C ALA A 62 5.68 -2.10 -9.88
N PHE A 63 4.76 -1.49 -9.15
CA PHE A 63 3.36 -1.91 -9.18
C PHE A 63 2.48 -0.69 -9.00
N GLU A 64 1.25 -0.80 -9.46
CA GLU A 64 0.27 0.28 -9.35
C GLU A 64 -0.88 -0.15 -8.47
N VAL A 65 -1.32 0.77 -7.62
CA VAL A 65 -2.50 0.54 -6.79
C VAL A 65 -3.37 1.77 -6.82
N THR A 66 -4.66 1.57 -6.63
CA THR A 66 -5.60 2.68 -6.48
C THR A 66 -5.94 2.83 -5.01
N ASN A 67 -6.30 4.04 -4.63
CA ASN A 67 -6.74 4.29 -3.26
C ASN A 67 -8.01 3.50 -2.94
N SER A 68 -8.86 3.29 -3.94
CA SER A 68 -10.07 2.50 -3.76
C SER A 68 -9.73 1.06 -3.37
N GLU A 69 -8.72 0.50 -4.03
CA GLU A 69 -8.28 -0.86 -3.75
C GLU A 69 -7.80 -1.01 -2.32
N ILE A 70 -7.02 -0.04 -1.86
CA ILE A 70 -6.49 -0.07 -0.50
C ILE A 70 -7.60 0.14 0.53
N LEU A 71 -8.53 1.04 0.23
CA LEU A 71 -9.64 1.29 1.15
C LEU A 71 -10.49 0.05 1.37
N GLU A 72 -10.64 -0.77 0.35
CA GLU A 72 -11.37 -2.02 0.51
C GLU A 72 -10.65 -2.99 1.44
N ALA A 73 -9.33 -2.91 1.49
CA ALA A 73 -8.54 -3.77 2.36
C ALA A 73 -8.59 -3.32 3.82
N LEU A 74 -8.86 -2.06 4.04
CA LEU A 74 -8.95 -1.51 5.38
C LEU A 74 -10.38 -1.59 5.90
#